data_28442282ce09069cf7388004f313cd42
#
_entry.id   28442282ce09069cf7388004f313cd42
#
_cell.length_a   1.000
_cell.length_b   1.000
_cell.length_c   1.000
_cell.angle_alpha   90.00
_cell.angle_beta   90.00
_cell.angle_gamma   90.00
#
_symmetry.space_group_name_H-M   'P 1'
#
loop_
_entity.id
_entity.type
_entity.pdbx_description
1 polymer ?
#
loop_
_entity_poly.entity_id
_entity_poly.type
_entity_poly.pdbx_seq_one_letter_code
_entity_poly.pdbx_strand_id
1 'polypeptide(L)'
;MSDTEVVKTKADYLRDVTTQLKEMRHYAQTNTETLSSHWLAFDEGEYKDGEYAAKFDTLLNKQGKLLDDIDQAIQDLEITVNNLEQEN
;
A
#
# COMPACT_ATOMS: atom_id res chain seq x y z
N MET A 1 5.68 -5.18 -37.49
CA MET A 1 5.26 -5.29 -37.09
C MET A 1 4.66 -5.44 -36.54
N SER A 2 4.55 -4.97 -36.36
CA SER A 2 3.66 -4.84 -35.77
C SER A 2 2.99 -5.84 -35.25
N ASP A 3 2.84 -6.58 -35.73
CA ASP A 3 2.44 -7.76 -35.32
C ASP A 3 3.11 -8.18 -34.14
N THR A 4 4.14 -7.56 -33.87
CA THR A 4 4.80 -7.80 -32.66
C THR A 4 4.20 -7.04 -31.52
N GLU A 5 3.20 -6.22 -31.81
CA GLU A 5 2.51 -5.57 -30.74
C GLU A 5 1.75 -6.52 -29.92
N VAL A 6 2.08 -6.62 -28.66
CA VAL A 6 1.30 -7.39 -27.72
C VAL A 6 0.27 -6.46 -27.13
N VAL A 7 -0.99 -6.69 -27.50
CA VAL A 7 -2.08 -5.91 -26.93
C VAL A 7 -2.33 -6.43 -25.53
N LYS A 8 -2.07 -5.60 -24.56
CA LYS A 8 -2.28 -5.96 -23.17
C LYS A 8 -3.79 -6.08 -22.89
N THR A 9 -4.21 -7.22 -22.37
CA THR A 9 -5.59 -7.42 -22.01
C THR A 9 -5.89 -6.66 -20.73
N LYS A 10 -7.17 -6.50 -20.42
CA LYS A 10 -7.57 -5.88 -19.16
C LYS A 10 -7.02 -6.68 -17.98
N ALA A 11 -7.07 -8.02 -18.05
CA ALA A 11 -6.52 -8.86 -16.98
C ALA A 11 -5.04 -8.62 -16.80
N ASP A 12 -4.28 -8.49 -17.88
CA ASP A 12 -2.83 -8.21 -17.80
C ASP A 12 -2.57 -6.87 -17.13
N TYR A 13 -3.33 -5.85 -17.52
CA TYR A 13 -3.17 -4.53 -16.94
C TYR A 13 -3.47 -4.56 -15.43
N LEU A 14 -4.55 -5.23 -15.06
CA LEU A 14 -4.92 -5.32 -13.65
C LEU A 14 -3.89 -6.08 -12.83
N ARG A 15 -3.23 -7.09 -13.42
CA ARG A 15 -2.13 -7.77 -12.74
C ARG A 15 -0.96 -6.82 -12.50
N ASP A 16 -0.64 -5.98 -13.48
CA ASP A 16 0.42 -4.99 -13.31
C ASP A 16 0.09 -4.02 -12.19
N VAL A 17 -1.16 -3.54 -12.16
CA VAL A 17 -1.61 -2.63 -11.11
C VAL A 17 -1.52 -3.31 -9.75
N THR A 18 -1.93 -4.58 -9.68
CA THR A 18 -1.86 -5.34 -8.43
C THR A 18 -0.42 -5.45 -7.93
N THR A 19 0.51 -5.73 -8.84
CA THR A 19 1.94 -5.83 -8.48
C THR A 19 2.44 -4.49 -7.93
N GLN A 20 2.07 -3.39 -8.59
CA GLN A 20 2.47 -2.06 -8.14
C GLN A 20 1.89 -1.74 -6.77
N LEU A 21 0.63 -2.11 -6.52
CA LEU A 21 0.02 -1.89 -5.22
C LEU A 21 0.70 -2.71 -4.13
N LYS A 22 1.14 -3.93 -4.45
CA LYS A 22 1.87 -4.75 -3.48
C LYS A 22 3.20 -4.09 -3.11
N GLU A 23 3.87 -3.47 -4.08
CA GLU A 23 5.08 -2.71 -3.79
C GLU A 23 4.77 -1.51 -2.90
N MET A 24 3.70 -0.78 -3.22
CA MET A 24 3.28 0.35 -2.41
C MET A 24 2.93 -0.09 -0.99
N ARG A 25 2.28 -1.25 -0.85
CA ARG A 25 1.96 -1.80 0.46
C ARG A 25 3.23 -2.06 1.26
N HIS A 26 4.24 -2.62 0.61
CA HIS A 26 5.52 -2.89 1.26
C HIS A 26 6.14 -1.59 1.80
N TYR A 27 6.18 -0.54 0.97
CA TYR A 27 6.73 0.74 1.39
C TYR A 27 5.89 1.38 2.49
N ALA A 28 4.57 1.23 2.42
CA ALA A 28 3.69 1.76 3.45
C ALA A 28 3.94 1.09 4.80
N GLN A 29 4.21 -0.23 4.79
CA GLN A 29 4.55 -0.96 6.00
C GLN A 29 5.87 -0.47 6.58
N THR A 30 6.88 -0.26 5.73
CA THR A 30 8.16 0.26 6.15
C THR A 30 8.01 1.67 6.74
N ASN A 31 7.19 2.50 6.09
CA ASN A 31 6.92 3.85 6.56
C ASN A 31 6.24 3.83 7.93
N THR A 32 5.34 2.87 8.15
CA THR A 32 4.67 2.73 9.44
C THR A 32 5.68 2.43 10.55
N GLU A 33 6.64 1.53 10.26
CA GLU A 33 7.68 1.21 11.23
C GLU A 33 8.54 2.42 11.57
N THR A 34 8.89 3.19 10.55
CA THR A 34 9.68 4.41 10.74
C THR A 34 8.92 5.44 11.58
N LEU A 35 7.64 5.65 11.25
CA LEU A 35 6.80 6.59 11.99
C LEU A 35 6.62 6.15 13.44
N SER A 36 6.47 4.84 13.68
CA SER A 36 6.34 4.30 15.04
C SER A 36 7.59 4.57 15.86
N SER A 37 8.75 4.42 15.24
CA SER A 37 10.02 4.67 15.90
C SER A 37 10.13 6.13 16.34
N HIS A 38 9.73 7.05 15.46
CA HIS A 38 9.76 8.47 15.79
C HIS A 38 8.72 8.82 16.84
N TRP A 39 7.52 8.23 16.74
CA TRP A 39 6.49 8.44 17.74
C TRP A 39 6.97 8.03 19.12
N LEU A 40 7.62 6.87 19.23
CA LEU A 40 8.14 6.40 20.51
C LEU A 40 9.17 7.36 21.08
N ALA A 41 10.06 7.89 20.23
CA ALA A 41 11.07 8.84 20.67
C ALA A 41 10.43 10.10 21.25
N PHE A 42 9.32 10.56 20.67
CA PHE A 42 8.63 11.76 21.12
C PHE A 42 7.69 11.47 22.29
N ASP A 43 7.12 10.27 22.38
CA ASP A 43 6.13 9.97 23.41
C ASP A 43 6.78 9.76 24.77
N GLU A 44 7.79 8.89 24.85
CA GLU A 44 8.42 8.56 26.11
C GLU A 44 9.94 8.46 26.01
N GLY A 45 10.48 8.72 24.85
CA GLY A 45 11.89 8.48 24.59
C GLY A 45 12.79 9.67 24.88
N GLU A 46 13.96 9.59 24.26
CA GLU A 46 15.05 10.53 24.46
C GLU A 46 14.68 11.97 24.08
N TYR A 47 13.80 12.11 23.09
CA TYR A 47 13.42 13.43 22.58
C TYR A 47 11.97 13.76 22.91
N LYS A 48 11.55 13.45 24.10
CA LYS A 48 10.16 13.58 24.52
C LYS A 48 9.57 14.94 24.18
N ASP A 49 8.45 14.93 23.45
CA ASP A 49 7.75 16.13 23.00
C ASP A 49 6.30 15.75 22.70
N GLY A 50 5.39 16.17 23.58
CA GLY A 50 3.98 15.79 23.47
C GLY A 50 3.32 16.29 22.20
N GLU A 51 3.74 17.45 21.70
CA GLU A 51 3.15 18.00 20.47
C GLU A 51 3.54 17.18 19.25
N TYR A 52 4.81 16.82 19.12
CA TYR A 52 5.25 15.97 18.02
C TYR A 52 4.76 14.55 18.18
N ALA A 53 4.65 14.04 19.40
CA ALA A 53 4.07 12.73 19.61
C ALA A 53 2.64 12.69 19.06
N ALA A 54 1.83 13.72 19.32
CA ALA A 54 0.46 13.79 18.81
C ALA A 54 0.43 13.86 17.29
N LYS A 55 1.35 14.63 16.69
CA LYS A 55 1.41 14.73 15.22
C LYS A 55 1.78 13.39 14.59
N PHE A 56 2.72 12.66 15.17
CA PHE A 56 3.12 11.37 14.63
C PHE A 56 2.08 10.29 14.88
N ASP A 57 1.34 10.39 15.98
CA ASP A 57 0.20 9.51 16.20
C ASP A 57 -0.83 9.67 15.07
N THR A 58 -1.12 10.91 14.68
CA THR A 58 -2.03 11.18 13.56
C THR A 58 -1.50 10.59 12.26
N LEU A 59 -0.21 10.74 11.99
CA LEU A 59 0.40 10.17 10.78
C LEU A 59 0.32 8.65 10.77
N LEU A 60 0.54 8.03 11.93
CA LEU A 60 0.44 6.57 12.07
C LEU A 60 -0.98 6.09 11.75
N ASN A 61 -1.98 6.79 12.27
CA ASN A 61 -3.36 6.41 12.02
C ASN A 61 -3.71 6.52 10.53
N LYS A 62 -3.25 7.58 9.88
CA LYS A 62 -3.48 7.76 8.45
C LYS A 62 -2.75 6.70 7.63
N GLN A 63 -1.53 6.36 8.03
CA GLN A 63 -0.75 5.35 7.34
C GLN A 63 -1.40 3.98 7.47
N GLY A 64 -1.92 3.66 8.66
CA GLY A 64 -2.63 2.41 8.89
C GLY A 64 -3.88 2.30 8.03
N LYS A 65 -4.62 3.40 7.92
CA LYS A 65 -5.79 3.43 7.05
C LYS A 65 -5.41 3.22 5.59
N LEU A 66 -4.32 3.85 5.15
CA LEU A 66 -3.84 3.68 3.78
C LEU A 66 -3.46 2.23 3.51
N LEU A 67 -2.78 1.58 4.46
CA LEU A 67 -2.42 0.16 4.34
C LEU A 67 -3.66 -0.71 4.17
N ASP A 68 -4.68 -0.48 4.99
CA ASP A 68 -5.92 -1.24 4.90
C ASP A 68 -6.60 -1.03 3.54
N ASP A 69 -6.61 0.21 3.07
CA ASP A 69 -7.23 0.54 1.78
C ASP A 69 -6.47 -0.10 0.62
N ILE A 70 -5.14 -0.12 0.70
CA ILE A 70 -4.32 -0.79 -0.31
C ILE A 70 -4.58 -2.29 -0.32
N ASP A 71 -4.63 -2.91 0.86
CA ASP A 71 -4.94 -4.34 0.98
C ASP A 71 -6.29 -4.66 0.36
N GLN A 72 -7.28 -3.83 0.64
CA GLN A 72 -8.62 -4.06 0.10
C GLN A 72 -8.61 -3.95 -1.43
N ALA A 73 -7.91 -2.96 -1.97
CA ALA A 73 -7.81 -2.80 -3.42
C ALA A 73 -7.11 -3.98 -4.06
N ILE A 74 -6.06 -4.51 -3.44
CA ILE A 74 -5.36 -5.69 -3.94
C ILE A 74 -6.29 -6.89 -3.99
N GLN A 75 -7.05 -7.13 -2.93
CA GLN A 75 -8.00 -8.24 -2.88
C GLN A 75 -9.06 -8.11 -3.97
N ASP A 76 -9.61 -6.91 -4.13
CA ASP A 76 -10.63 -6.67 -5.15
C ASP A 76 -10.07 -6.91 -6.54
N LEU A 77 -8.86 -6.45 -6.80
CA LEU A 77 -8.20 -6.65 -8.09
C LEU A 77 -7.94 -8.12 -8.36
N GLU A 78 -7.48 -8.87 -7.37
CA GLU A 78 -7.19 -10.29 -7.54
C GLU A 78 -8.47 -11.07 -7.84
N ILE A 79 -9.56 -10.73 -7.19
CA ILE A 79 -10.85 -11.36 -7.46
C ILE A 79 -11.28 -11.05 -8.90
N THR A 80 -11.14 -9.81 -9.32
CA THR A 80 -11.52 -9.40 -10.67
C THR A 80 -10.70 -10.12 -11.72
N VAL A 81 -9.38 -10.23 -11.52
CA VAL A 81 -8.50 -10.93 -12.45
C VAL A 81 -8.89 -12.39 -12.55
N ASN A 82 -9.14 -13.04 -11.41
CA ASN A 82 -9.57 -14.44 -11.42
C ASN A 82 -10.87 -14.62 -12.19
N ASN A 83 -11.82 -13.72 -12.00
CA ASN A 83 -13.10 -13.81 -12.71
C ASN A 83 -12.92 -13.63 -14.22
N LEU A 84 -12.07 -12.69 -14.62
CA LEU A 84 -11.80 -12.47 -16.04
C LEU A 84 -11.13 -13.69 -16.68
N GLU A 85 -10.24 -14.35 -15.96
CA GLU A 85 -9.55 -15.52 -16.47
C GLU A 85 -10.48 -16.71 -16.57
N GLN A 86 -11.43 -16.84 -15.65
CA GLN A 86 -12.37 -17.95 -15.67
C GLN A 86 -13.41 -17.81 -16.79
N GLU A 87 -13.66 -16.60 -17.25
CA GLU A 87 -14.61 -16.37 -18.34
C GLU A 87 -14.08 -16.87 -19.67
N ASN A 88 -12.81 -17.12 -19.78
CA ASN A 88 -12.23 -17.65 -20.99
C ASN A 88 -12.19 -19.15 -20.96
#